data_d393f65a235f4164a5effe9693cff563
#
_entry.id   d393f65a235f4164a5effe9693cff563
#
_cell.length_a   1.000
_cell.length_b   1.000
_cell.length_c   1.000
_cell.angle_alpha   90.00
_cell.angle_beta   90.00
_cell.angle_gamma   90.00
#
_symmetry.space_group_name_H-M   'P 1'
#
loop_
_entity.id
_entity.type
_entity.pdbx_description
1 polymer ?
#
loop_
_entity_poly.entity_id
_entity_poly.type
_entity_poly.pdbx_seq_one_letter_code
_entity_poly.pdbx_strand_id
1 'polypeptide(L)'
;MVKSMTGYGRARETRNKRDITVEVRSVNNRYLDCTVKLPRAYVFAEDAIKGRVQKAVSRGKVDVFVTIDSSAADVSVVKVNEPLARSYYEALLRLKETFGLPGEVTPVELSRCPDVLSVTKAEEDLETLAEDICQVTDAALAAYNRMRSVEGVKLAEDIAGRADTIERTVARVEAQSPQTVSAYRERLESKMREVLASTTIDEARILTETAIFADKIAVDEETVRLHSHLSQLRDMLRGDEPVGRKLDFLIQEINRESNTIGSKCSDLTITQDVVNMKAEVEKIREQVQNIE
;
A
#
# COMPACT_ATOMS: atom_id res chain seq x y z
N MET A 1 -12.80 -7.83 -1.76
CA MET A 1 -11.94 -7.46 -2.91
C MET A 1 -10.59 -6.97 -2.42
N VAL A 2 -9.52 -7.47 -2.98
CA VAL A 2 -8.14 -7.06 -2.70
C VAL A 2 -7.91 -5.60 -3.05
N LYS A 3 -7.10 -4.90 -2.25
CA LYS A 3 -6.70 -3.51 -2.46
C LYS A 3 -5.19 -3.42 -2.61
N SER A 4 -4.72 -2.44 -3.39
CA SER A 4 -3.29 -2.11 -3.41
C SER A 4 -2.88 -1.45 -2.09
N MET A 5 -1.64 -1.73 -1.62
CA MET A 5 -1.04 -1.01 -0.50
C MET A 5 -0.51 0.37 -0.88
N THR A 6 -0.25 0.60 -2.17
CA THR A 6 0.11 1.91 -2.69
C THR A 6 -1.15 2.65 -3.11
N GLY A 7 -1.19 3.95 -2.89
CA GLY A 7 -2.33 4.76 -3.27
C GLY A 7 -2.06 6.25 -3.15
N TYR A 8 -2.89 7.00 -3.85
CA TYR A 8 -2.94 8.46 -3.81
C TYR A 8 -4.39 8.93 -3.80
N GLY A 9 -4.70 9.87 -2.93
CA GLY A 9 -5.98 10.55 -2.91
C GLY A 9 -5.81 12.03 -2.63
N ARG A 10 -6.60 12.86 -3.27
CA ARG A 10 -6.61 14.30 -3.07
C ARG A 10 -8.04 14.80 -3.02
N ALA A 11 -8.30 15.70 -2.08
CA ALA A 11 -9.52 16.50 -2.05
C ALA A 11 -9.16 17.97 -1.82
N ARG A 12 -9.94 18.85 -2.40
CA ARG A 12 -9.89 20.30 -2.18
C ARG A 12 -11.30 20.81 -2.03
N GLU A 13 -11.57 21.49 -0.92
CA GLU A 13 -12.87 22.09 -0.65
C GLU A 13 -12.70 23.45 0.00
N THR A 14 -13.59 24.36 -0.35
CA THR A 14 -13.71 25.65 0.34
C THR A 14 -14.74 25.53 1.45
N ARG A 15 -14.32 25.67 2.72
CA ARG A 15 -15.18 25.60 3.89
C ARG A 15 -14.93 26.81 4.78
N ASN A 16 -15.99 27.45 5.23
CA ASN A 16 -15.93 28.61 6.10
C ASN A 16 -14.91 29.69 5.62
N LYS A 17 -14.91 29.97 4.30
CA LYS A 17 -13.99 30.90 3.61
C LYS A 17 -12.52 30.48 3.64
N ARG A 18 -12.21 29.19 3.87
CA ARG A 18 -10.87 28.61 3.80
C ARG A 18 -10.80 27.58 2.71
N ASP A 19 -9.78 27.65 1.89
CA ASP A 19 -9.49 26.60 0.90
C ASP A 19 -8.60 25.54 1.56
N ILE A 20 -9.21 24.38 1.84
CA ILE A 20 -8.53 23.23 2.46
C ILE A 20 -8.21 22.21 1.38
N THR A 21 -6.94 21.86 1.26
CA THR A 21 -6.47 20.79 0.38
C THR A 21 -5.82 19.70 1.23
N VAL A 22 -6.27 18.46 1.03
CA VAL A 22 -5.69 17.28 1.69
C VAL A 22 -5.21 16.31 0.63
N GLU A 23 -3.96 15.88 0.75
CA GLU A 23 -3.37 14.82 -0.07
C GLU A 23 -2.95 13.66 0.82
N VAL A 24 -3.35 12.44 0.44
CA VAL A 24 -3.01 11.20 1.12
C VAL A 24 -2.19 10.34 0.18
N ARG A 25 -1.04 9.87 0.64
CA ARG A 25 -0.16 8.95 -0.12
C ARG A 25 0.21 7.77 0.76
N SER A 26 0.31 6.59 0.18
CA SER A 26 0.84 5.44 0.91
C SER A 26 1.87 4.67 0.10
N VAL A 27 2.75 4.03 0.84
CA VAL A 27 3.69 3.02 0.34
C VAL A 27 3.59 1.77 1.19
N ASN A 28 4.01 0.63 0.62
CA ASN A 28 4.02 -0.63 1.35
C ASN A 28 4.85 -0.52 2.64
N ASN A 29 4.24 -0.90 3.77
CA ASN A 29 4.91 -1.07 5.05
C ASN A 29 4.19 -2.17 5.85
N ARG A 30 4.96 -2.88 6.69
CA ARG A 30 4.46 -3.98 7.51
C ARG A 30 3.40 -3.56 8.54
N TYR A 31 3.55 -2.37 9.10
CA TYR A 31 2.66 -1.77 10.10
C TYR A 31 2.09 -0.48 9.57
N LEU A 32 0.96 -0.04 10.15
CA LEU A 32 0.45 1.29 9.88
C LEU A 32 1.38 2.32 10.53
N ASP A 33 2.00 3.15 9.71
CA ASP A 33 2.78 4.33 10.12
C ASP A 33 2.15 5.55 9.46
N CYS A 34 1.58 6.44 10.27
CA CYS A 34 0.86 7.61 9.78
C CYS A 34 1.58 8.90 10.16
N THR A 35 2.05 9.61 9.17
CA THR A 35 2.66 10.94 9.33
C THR A 35 1.72 12.00 8.75
N VAL A 36 1.34 12.97 9.59
CA VAL A 36 0.51 14.10 9.17
C VAL A 36 1.37 15.36 9.13
N LYS A 37 1.36 16.06 8.01
CA LYS A 37 2.06 17.33 7.80
C LYS A 37 1.05 18.46 7.69
N LEU A 38 1.00 19.28 8.73
CA LEU A 38 0.10 20.41 8.90
C LEU A 38 0.90 21.72 9.08
N PRO A 39 0.37 22.87 8.65
CA PRO A 39 0.89 24.16 9.09
C PRO A 39 0.78 24.31 10.61
N ARG A 40 1.73 24.98 11.25
CA ARG A 40 1.83 25.07 12.73
C ARG A 40 0.55 25.55 13.42
N ALA A 41 -0.21 26.42 12.77
CA ALA A 41 -1.46 26.95 13.30
C ALA A 41 -2.57 25.89 13.48
N TYR A 42 -2.46 24.73 12.81
CA TYR A 42 -3.50 23.69 12.73
C TYR A 42 -3.09 22.37 13.36
N VAL A 43 -1.99 22.32 14.10
CA VAL A 43 -1.48 21.07 14.75
C VAL A 43 -2.49 20.43 15.69
N PHE A 44 -3.43 21.20 16.25
CA PHE A 44 -4.51 20.69 17.10
C PHE A 44 -5.41 19.67 16.38
N ALA A 45 -5.47 19.65 15.03
CA ALA A 45 -6.25 18.70 14.24
C ALA A 45 -5.50 17.38 13.94
N GLU A 46 -4.22 17.26 14.29
CA GLU A 46 -3.37 16.12 13.92
C GLU A 46 -3.94 14.79 14.40
N ASP A 47 -4.32 14.70 15.67
CA ASP A 47 -4.82 13.46 16.26
C ASP A 47 -6.18 13.06 15.66
N ALA A 48 -7.03 14.03 15.37
CA ALA A 48 -8.31 13.78 14.70
C ALA A 48 -8.10 13.20 13.29
N ILE A 49 -7.17 13.76 12.52
CA ILE A 49 -6.78 13.25 11.19
C ILE A 49 -6.21 11.83 11.29
N LYS A 50 -5.28 11.58 12.21
CA LYS A 50 -4.73 10.23 12.45
C LYS A 50 -5.83 9.22 12.77
N GLY A 51 -6.81 9.59 13.57
CA GLY A 51 -7.96 8.76 13.89
C GLY A 51 -8.81 8.41 12.67
N ARG A 52 -8.97 9.33 11.70
CA ARG A 52 -9.68 9.06 10.43
C ARG A 52 -8.86 8.11 9.54
N VAL A 53 -7.54 8.31 9.46
CA VAL A 53 -6.65 7.42 8.69
C VAL A 53 -6.67 5.99 9.26
N GLN A 54 -6.57 5.82 10.58
CA GLN A 54 -6.59 4.50 11.24
C GLN A 54 -7.90 3.72 11.01
N LYS A 55 -9.02 4.41 10.82
CA LYS A 55 -10.30 3.78 10.47
C LYS A 55 -10.36 3.36 8.99
N ALA A 56 -9.61 4.03 8.12
CA ALA A 56 -9.68 3.85 6.67
C ALA A 56 -8.60 2.91 6.13
N VAL A 57 -7.49 2.71 6.86
CA VAL A 57 -6.30 1.99 6.42
C VAL A 57 -5.80 1.10 7.54
N SER A 58 -5.55 -0.18 7.28
CA SER A 58 -5.12 -1.17 8.28
C SER A 58 -3.60 -1.31 8.37
N ARG A 59 -2.86 -1.06 7.26
CA ARG A 59 -1.38 -1.15 7.22
C ARG A 59 -0.80 -0.25 6.12
N GLY A 60 0.51 -0.05 6.15
CA GLY A 60 1.22 0.80 5.18
C GLY A 60 1.77 2.06 5.84
N LYS A 61 2.74 2.69 5.19
CA LYS A 61 3.19 4.03 5.58
C LYS A 61 2.34 5.05 4.83
N VAL A 62 1.57 5.84 5.58
CA VAL A 62 0.63 6.83 5.06
C VAL A 62 1.13 8.24 5.40
N ASP A 63 1.40 9.04 4.40
CA ASP A 63 1.71 10.45 4.54
C ASP A 63 0.47 11.28 4.16
N VAL A 64 0.02 12.12 5.08
CA VAL A 64 -1.08 13.07 4.88
C VAL A 64 -0.52 14.48 4.85
N PHE A 65 -0.75 15.20 3.77
CA PHE A 65 -0.34 16.60 3.60
C PHE A 65 -1.59 17.47 3.60
N VAL A 66 -1.65 18.42 4.51
CA VAL A 66 -2.76 19.38 4.60
C VAL A 66 -2.24 20.76 4.31
N THR A 67 -2.87 21.43 3.36
CA THR A 67 -2.61 22.83 3.02
C THR A 67 -3.89 23.62 3.20
N ILE A 68 -3.80 24.73 3.92
CA ILE A 68 -4.95 25.59 4.23
C ILE A 68 -4.60 27.01 3.80
N ASP A 69 -5.42 27.57 2.92
CA ASP A 69 -5.38 28.98 2.56
C ASP A 69 -6.55 29.70 3.25
N SER A 70 -6.23 30.54 4.21
CA SER A 70 -7.19 31.32 5.02
C SER A 70 -7.31 32.78 4.59
N SER A 71 -6.70 33.18 3.46
CA SER A 71 -6.65 34.56 3.02
C SER A 71 -8.04 35.23 2.93
N ALA A 72 -9.07 34.47 2.60
CA ALA A 72 -10.46 34.96 2.54
C ALA A 72 -11.17 34.96 3.91
N ALA A 73 -10.64 34.26 4.90
CA ALA A 73 -11.21 34.14 6.25
C ALA A 73 -10.56 35.07 7.28
N ASP A 74 -9.39 35.61 6.96
CA ASP A 74 -8.63 36.51 7.85
C ASP A 74 -9.37 37.83 8.06
N VAL A 75 -10.28 37.84 9.04
CA VAL A 75 -10.94 39.06 9.50
C VAL A 75 -10.06 39.65 10.60
N SER A 76 -9.43 40.77 10.30
CA SER A 76 -8.69 41.57 11.30
C SER A 76 -9.68 42.34 12.15
N VAL A 77 -9.57 42.21 13.46
CA VAL A 77 -10.36 42.96 14.45
C VAL A 77 -9.42 43.91 15.17
N VAL A 78 -9.87 45.18 15.26
CA VAL A 78 -9.17 46.16 16.08
C VAL A 78 -9.66 46.06 17.51
N LYS A 79 -8.79 45.67 18.44
CA LYS A 79 -9.06 45.63 19.88
C LYS A 79 -8.53 46.88 20.53
N VAL A 80 -9.33 47.45 21.43
CA VAL A 80 -8.94 48.59 22.28
C VAL A 80 -8.46 48.06 23.63
N ASN A 81 -7.29 48.44 24.05
CA ASN A 81 -6.81 48.20 25.41
C ASN A 81 -7.37 49.28 26.33
N GLU A 82 -8.59 49.10 26.82
CA GLU A 82 -9.30 50.10 27.63
C GLU A 82 -8.53 50.51 28.89
N PRO A 83 -7.91 49.61 29.69
CA PRO A 83 -7.14 50.02 30.86
C PRO A 83 -5.97 50.93 30.50
N LEU A 84 -5.25 50.59 29.40
CA LEU A 84 -4.12 51.41 28.97
C LEU A 84 -4.57 52.75 28.36
N ALA A 85 -5.65 52.74 27.57
CA ALA A 85 -6.27 53.94 27.02
C ALA A 85 -6.69 54.93 28.14
N ARG A 86 -7.28 54.42 29.22
CA ARG A 86 -7.66 55.18 30.38
C ARG A 86 -6.43 55.80 31.08
N SER A 87 -5.36 55.01 31.24
CA SER A 87 -4.12 55.48 31.86
C SER A 87 -3.46 56.61 31.04
N TYR A 88 -3.44 56.48 29.70
CA TYR A 88 -2.97 57.55 28.82
C TYR A 88 -3.86 58.78 28.89
N TYR A 89 -5.16 58.64 28.92
CA TYR A 89 -6.11 59.72 29.01
C TYR A 89 -5.87 60.53 30.28
N GLU A 90 -5.76 59.88 31.45
CA GLU A 90 -5.51 60.54 32.75
C GLU A 90 -4.12 61.23 32.79
N ALA A 91 -3.08 60.63 32.20
CA ALA A 91 -1.77 61.22 32.10
C ALA A 91 -1.76 62.48 31.22
N LEU A 92 -2.48 62.43 30.05
CA LEU A 92 -2.62 63.59 29.17
C LEU A 92 -3.38 64.75 29.83
N LEU A 93 -4.46 64.43 30.59
CA LEU A 93 -5.19 65.43 31.36
C LEU A 93 -4.26 66.13 32.45
N ARG A 94 -3.48 65.32 33.16
CA ARG A 94 -2.51 65.83 34.16
C ARG A 94 -1.45 66.69 33.52
N LEU A 95 -0.93 66.31 32.32
CA LEU A 95 0.03 67.18 31.58
C LEU A 95 -0.62 68.53 31.20
N LYS A 96 -1.85 68.48 30.69
CA LYS A 96 -2.64 69.69 30.35
C LYS A 96 -2.79 70.58 31.49
N GLU A 97 -3.20 70.11 32.66
CA GLU A 97 -3.40 70.90 33.87
C GLU A 97 -2.07 71.48 34.42
N THR A 98 -1.02 70.64 34.50
CA THR A 98 0.27 71.01 35.06
C THR A 98 0.97 72.09 34.23
N PHE A 99 0.86 72.01 32.89
CA PHE A 99 1.59 72.95 32.02
C PHE A 99 0.69 74.02 31.36
N GLY A 100 -0.62 74.03 31.69
CA GLY A 100 -1.55 75.04 31.13
C GLY A 100 -1.77 74.88 29.59
N LEU A 101 -1.71 73.68 29.06
CA LEU A 101 -1.79 73.42 27.61
C LEU A 101 -3.22 73.59 27.10
N PRO A 102 -3.46 74.20 25.93
CA PRO A 102 -4.78 74.31 25.33
C PRO A 102 -5.15 73.03 24.64
N GLY A 103 -6.46 72.75 24.44
CA GLY A 103 -7.00 71.65 23.66
C GLY A 103 -7.69 70.62 24.55
N GLU A 104 -8.41 69.68 23.86
CA GLU A 104 -9.05 68.53 24.51
C GLU A 104 -8.37 67.28 24.07
N VAL A 105 -8.33 66.26 24.95
CA VAL A 105 -7.81 64.92 24.57
C VAL A 105 -8.81 64.24 23.66
N THR A 106 -8.41 64.04 22.42
CA THR A 106 -9.26 63.46 21.37
C THR A 106 -9.07 61.95 21.21
N PRO A 107 -10.06 61.22 20.65
CA PRO A 107 -9.88 59.81 20.32
C PRO A 107 -8.70 59.55 19.37
N VAL A 108 -8.39 60.50 18.48
CA VAL A 108 -7.25 60.41 17.54
C VAL A 108 -5.92 60.40 18.29
N GLU A 109 -5.77 61.24 19.33
CA GLU A 109 -4.56 61.27 20.15
C GLU A 109 -4.38 60.00 20.92
N LEU A 110 -5.45 59.47 21.54
CA LEU A 110 -5.42 58.19 22.24
C LEU A 110 -5.11 57.01 21.29
N SER A 111 -5.66 57.04 20.08
CA SER A 111 -5.40 55.96 19.07
C SER A 111 -3.94 55.93 18.61
N ARG A 112 -3.19 57.04 18.75
CA ARG A 112 -1.75 57.13 18.42
C ARG A 112 -0.84 56.69 19.56
N CYS A 113 -1.38 56.54 20.76
CA CYS A 113 -0.60 56.06 21.91
C CYS A 113 -0.23 54.57 21.67
N PRO A 114 1.03 54.19 21.94
CA PRO A 114 1.48 52.82 21.77
C PRO A 114 0.57 51.82 22.51
N ASP A 115 0.27 50.68 21.86
CA ASP A 115 -0.47 49.55 22.42
C ASP A 115 -1.92 49.84 22.87
N VAL A 116 -2.46 51.03 22.62
CA VAL A 116 -3.87 51.35 22.86
C VAL A 116 -4.78 50.66 21.87
N LEU A 117 -4.36 50.62 20.60
CA LEU A 117 -5.04 49.87 19.56
C LEU A 117 -4.15 48.71 19.11
N SER A 118 -4.69 47.52 19.08
CA SER A 118 -4.05 46.35 18.52
C SER A 118 -4.90 45.73 17.43
N VAL A 119 -4.26 45.33 16.32
CA VAL A 119 -4.92 44.59 15.26
C VAL A 119 -4.67 43.11 15.52
N THR A 120 -5.71 42.37 15.84
CA THR A 120 -5.65 40.92 16.08
C THR A 120 -6.51 40.18 15.07
N LYS A 121 -6.15 38.95 14.78
CA LYS A 121 -7.07 38.06 14.05
C LYS A 121 -8.26 37.74 14.96
N ALA A 122 -9.46 37.65 14.37
CA ALA A 122 -10.64 37.17 15.09
C ALA A 122 -10.35 35.78 15.69
N GLU A 123 -10.90 35.54 16.87
CA GLU A 123 -10.81 34.21 17.49
C GLU A 123 -11.51 33.19 16.60
N GLU A 124 -10.80 32.12 16.26
CA GLU A 124 -11.33 31.03 15.44
C GLU A 124 -11.90 29.94 16.35
N ASP A 125 -13.04 29.39 15.95
CA ASP A 125 -13.56 28.18 16.58
C ASP A 125 -12.74 26.99 16.10
N LEU A 126 -11.85 26.50 16.96
CA LEU A 126 -10.93 25.41 16.67
C LEU A 126 -11.66 24.06 16.45
N GLU A 127 -12.82 23.85 17.10
CA GLU A 127 -13.59 22.61 16.94
C GLU A 127 -14.24 22.55 15.56
N THR A 128 -14.89 23.62 15.14
CA THR A 128 -15.45 23.73 13.77
C THR A 128 -14.37 23.59 12.71
N LEU A 129 -13.21 24.19 12.93
CA LEU A 129 -12.09 24.13 11.98
C LEU A 129 -11.47 22.73 11.90
N ALA A 130 -11.34 22.03 13.04
CA ALA A 130 -10.89 20.63 13.06
C ALA A 130 -11.85 19.72 12.29
N GLU A 131 -13.17 19.92 12.45
CA GLU A 131 -14.16 19.13 11.73
C GLU A 131 -14.15 19.44 10.23
N ASP A 132 -14.00 20.68 9.80
CA ASP A 132 -13.83 21.05 8.40
C ASP A 132 -12.63 20.33 7.77
N ILE A 133 -11.47 20.32 8.45
CA ILE A 133 -10.28 19.60 8.00
C ILE A 133 -10.54 18.08 7.92
N CYS A 134 -11.20 17.52 8.93
CA CYS A 134 -11.54 16.11 8.96
C CYS A 134 -12.47 15.69 7.80
N GLN A 135 -13.46 16.51 7.45
CA GLN A 135 -14.37 16.21 6.34
C GLN A 135 -13.64 16.22 4.99
N VAL A 136 -12.72 17.16 4.76
CA VAL A 136 -11.88 17.15 3.55
C VAL A 136 -10.91 15.96 3.56
N THR A 137 -10.43 15.58 4.75
CA THR A 137 -9.60 14.36 4.91
C THR A 137 -10.40 13.11 4.54
N ASP A 138 -11.65 12.99 4.97
CA ASP A 138 -12.53 11.86 4.60
C ASP A 138 -12.76 11.81 3.08
N ALA A 139 -12.95 12.94 2.43
CA ALA A 139 -13.07 13.00 0.97
C ALA A 139 -11.78 12.55 0.25
N ALA A 140 -10.60 12.96 0.77
CA ALA A 140 -9.31 12.52 0.25
C ALA A 140 -9.09 11.02 0.47
N LEU A 141 -9.44 10.48 1.65
CA LEU A 141 -9.39 9.05 1.98
C LEU A 141 -10.34 8.23 1.10
N ALA A 142 -11.51 8.76 0.76
CA ALA A 142 -12.43 8.11 -0.16
C ALA A 142 -11.84 8.02 -1.58
N ALA A 143 -11.19 9.08 -2.07
CA ALA A 143 -10.49 9.08 -3.35
C ALA A 143 -9.30 8.10 -3.34
N TYR A 144 -8.52 8.11 -2.27
CA TYR A 144 -7.41 7.19 -2.02
C TYR A 144 -7.86 5.72 -2.05
N ASN A 145 -8.93 5.37 -1.32
CA ASN A 145 -9.45 3.99 -1.29
C ASN A 145 -10.02 3.56 -2.65
N ARG A 146 -10.67 4.46 -3.39
CA ARG A 146 -11.11 4.16 -4.77
C ARG A 146 -9.93 3.81 -5.68
N MET A 147 -8.85 4.58 -5.64
CA MET A 147 -7.65 4.30 -6.42
C MET A 147 -7.06 2.93 -6.05
N ARG A 148 -6.90 2.62 -4.76
CA ARG A 148 -6.40 1.34 -4.27
C ARG A 148 -7.25 0.16 -4.71
N SER A 149 -8.58 0.32 -4.72
CA SER A 149 -9.49 -0.73 -5.17
C SER A 149 -9.34 -0.99 -6.68
N VAL A 150 -9.22 0.06 -7.49
CA VAL A 150 -9.01 -0.09 -8.95
C VAL A 150 -7.66 -0.75 -9.25
N GLU A 151 -6.60 -0.35 -8.53
CA GLU A 151 -5.28 -0.96 -8.69
C GLU A 151 -5.26 -2.40 -8.18
N GLY A 152 -5.92 -2.69 -7.05
CA GLY A 152 -6.04 -4.03 -6.50
C GLY A 152 -6.70 -5.02 -7.46
N VAL A 153 -7.73 -4.60 -8.18
CA VAL A 153 -8.36 -5.44 -9.23
C VAL A 153 -7.35 -5.78 -10.33
N LYS A 154 -6.58 -4.80 -10.82
CA LYS A 154 -5.57 -5.04 -11.86
C LYS A 154 -4.46 -5.98 -11.38
N LEU A 155 -4.02 -5.85 -10.13
CA LEU A 155 -3.04 -6.74 -9.52
C LEU A 155 -3.58 -8.16 -9.42
N ALA A 156 -4.84 -8.34 -9.00
CA ALA A 156 -5.48 -9.63 -8.92
C ALA A 156 -5.62 -10.30 -10.31
N GLU A 157 -5.97 -9.53 -11.34
CA GLU A 157 -6.04 -10.02 -12.73
C GLU A 157 -4.67 -10.44 -13.27
N ASP A 158 -3.60 -9.66 -13.02
CA ASP A 158 -2.23 -10.01 -13.41
C ASP A 158 -1.77 -11.30 -12.73
N ILE A 159 -2.00 -11.43 -11.42
CA ILE A 159 -1.66 -12.64 -10.66
C ILE A 159 -2.43 -13.85 -11.17
N ALA A 160 -3.72 -13.71 -11.46
CA ALA A 160 -4.54 -14.80 -12.00
C ALA A 160 -4.04 -15.26 -13.39
N GLY A 161 -3.69 -14.31 -14.28
CA GLY A 161 -3.13 -14.62 -15.58
C GLY A 161 -1.77 -15.35 -15.53
N ARG A 162 -0.93 -14.99 -14.52
CA ARG A 162 0.33 -15.72 -14.26
C ARG A 162 0.07 -17.11 -13.69
N ALA A 163 -0.90 -17.25 -12.80
CA ALA A 163 -1.33 -18.54 -12.28
C ALA A 163 -1.81 -19.46 -13.40
N ASP A 164 -2.55 -18.95 -14.40
CA ASP A 164 -2.96 -19.70 -15.58
C ASP A 164 -1.75 -20.12 -16.45
N THR A 165 -0.71 -19.30 -16.49
CA THR A 165 0.53 -19.66 -17.20
C THR A 165 1.28 -20.77 -16.49
N ILE A 166 1.36 -20.74 -15.14
CA ILE A 166 1.93 -21.81 -14.33
C ILE A 166 1.12 -23.09 -14.54
N GLU A 167 -0.21 -23.05 -14.48
CA GLU A 167 -1.07 -24.22 -14.67
C GLU A 167 -0.88 -24.88 -16.02
N ARG A 168 -0.80 -24.10 -17.10
CA ARG A 168 -0.47 -24.64 -18.44
C ARG A 168 0.91 -25.28 -18.48
N THR A 169 1.86 -24.75 -17.73
CA THR A 169 3.20 -25.33 -17.64
C THR A 169 3.18 -26.66 -16.87
N VAL A 170 2.43 -26.73 -15.76
CA VAL A 170 2.23 -27.98 -15.00
C VAL A 170 1.61 -29.06 -15.90
N ALA A 171 0.57 -28.72 -16.66
CA ALA A 171 -0.06 -29.66 -17.58
C ALA A 171 0.92 -30.19 -18.66
N ARG A 172 1.88 -29.36 -19.13
CA ARG A 172 2.92 -29.85 -20.04
C ARG A 172 3.87 -30.83 -19.36
N VAL A 173 4.28 -30.52 -18.11
CA VAL A 173 5.13 -31.43 -17.32
C VAL A 173 4.46 -32.77 -17.10
N GLU A 174 3.17 -32.76 -16.75
CA GLU A 174 2.37 -34.01 -16.61
C GLU A 174 2.34 -34.86 -17.92
N ALA A 175 2.12 -34.21 -19.04
CA ALA A 175 2.09 -34.86 -20.34
C ALA A 175 3.47 -35.37 -20.78
N GLN A 176 4.56 -34.71 -20.40
CA GLN A 176 5.94 -35.05 -20.79
C GLN A 176 6.54 -36.15 -19.89
N SER A 177 6.14 -36.26 -18.63
CA SER A 177 6.72 -37.19 -17.64
C SER A 177 6.68 -38.67 -18.12
N PRO A 178 5.56 -39.23 -18.64
CA PRO A 178 5.52 -40.61 -19.17
C PRO A 178 6.45 -40.82 -20.37
N GLN A 179 6.61 -39.80 -21.23
CA GLN A 179 7.48 -39.86 -22.40
C GLN A 179 8.95 -39.94 -21.99
N THR A 180 9.33 -39.26 -20.93
CA THR A 180 10.71 -39.30 -20.35
C THR A 180 11.02 -40.71 -19.85
N VAL A 181 10.08 -41.41 -19.22
CA VAL A 181 10.25 -42.81 -18.79
C VAL A 181 10.43 -43.75 -19.99
N SER A 182 9.61 -43.61 -21.05
CA SER A 182 9.71 -44.40 -22.28
C SER A 182 11.08 -44.18 -22.97
N ALA A 183 11.49 -42.93 -23.14
CA ALA A 183 12.79 -42.61 -23.73
C ALA A 183 13.97 -43.15 -22.90
N TYR A 184 13.85 -43.14 -21.55
CA TYR A 184 14.88 -43.76 -20.70
C TYR A 184 14.96 -45.24 -20.92
N ARG A 185 13.83 -45.96 -20.98
CA ARG A 185 13.78 -47.39 -21.26
C ARG A 185 14.46 -47.75 -22.58
N GLU A 186 14.11 -47.04 -23.66
CA GLU A 186 14.69 -47.25 -24.99
C GLU A 186 16.23 -47.04 -24.98
N ARG A 187 16.66 -45.99 -24.33
CA ARG A 187 18.10 -45.71 -24.20
C ARG A 187 18.83 -46.78 -23.38
N LEU A 188 18.21 -47.25 -22.29
CA LEU A 188 18.77 -48.30 -21.45
C LEU A 188 18.90 -49.61 -22.25
N GLU A 189 17.85 -50.00 -22.96
CA GLU A 189 17.86 -51.19 -23.85
C GLU A 189 18.96 -51.08 -24.92
N SER A 190 19.07 -49.93 -25.59
CA SER A 190 20.10 -49.71 -26.62
C SER A 190 21.51 -49.81 -26.03
N LYS A 191 21.75 -49.18 -24.85
CA LYS A 191 23.03 -49.21 -24.17
C LYS A 191 23.42 -50.63 -23.71
N MET A 192 22.46 -51.39 -23.20
CA MET A 192 22.67 -52.78 -22.82
C MET A 192 23.01 -53.66 -24.02
N ARG A 193 22.34 -53.48 -25.16
CA ARG A 193 22.68 -54.19 -26.43
C ARG A 193 24.09 -53.89 -26.88
N GLU A 194 24.52 -52.61 -26.80
CA GLU A 194 25.90 -52.21 -27.18
C GLU A 194 26.97 -52.85 -26.29
N VAL A 195 26.74 -52.89 -24.95
CA VAL A 195 27.72 -53.38 -23.97
C VAL A 195 27.75 -54.90 -23.89
N LEU A 196 26.64 -55.57 -24.02
CA LEU A 196 26.52 -57.02 -23.87
C LEU A 196 26.81 -57.85 -25.14
N ALA A 197 26.93 -57.19 -26.32
CA ALA A 197 27.32 -57.69 -27.64
C ALA A 197 26.85 -59.10 -28.05
N SER A 198 26.87 -60.11 -27.17
CA SER A 198 26.50 -61.51 -27.46
C SER A 198 25.74 -62.20 -26.30
N THR A 199 25.45 -61.52 -25.24
CA THR A 199 24.73 -62.04 -24.07
C THR A 199 23.25 -61.66 -24.14
N THR A 200 22.36 -62.59 -23.78
CA THR A 200 20.92 -62.31 -23.69
C THR A 200 20.63 -61.24 -22.64
N ILE A 201 19.86 -60.22 -23.05
CA ILE A 201 19.43 -59.17 -22.17
C ILE A 201 18.38 -59.72 -21.22
N ASP A 202 18.58 -59.53 -19.91
CA ASP A 202 17.59 -59.84 -18.90
C ASP A 202 16.50 -58.73 -18.87
N GLU A 203 15.35 -59.02 -19.46
CA GLU A 203 14.22 -58.12 -19.59
C GLU A 203 13.63 -57.71 -18.22
N ALA A 204 13.67 -58.60 -17.21
CA ALA A 204 13.23 -58.35 -15.87
C ALA A 204 14.10 -57.27 -15.19
N ARG A 205 15.40 -57.26 -15.49
CA ARG A 205 16.31 -56.23 -14.98
C ARG A 205 16.07 -54.88 -15.62
N ILE A 206 15.79 -54.81 -16.93
CA ILE A 206 15.44 -53.55 -17.59
C ILE A 206 14.14 -52.98 -17.00
N LEU A 207 13.12 -53.81 -16.79
CA LEU A 207 11.87 -53.39 -16.16
C LEU A 207 12.05 -52.87 -14.76
N THR A 208 12.91 -53.53 -13.94
CA THR A 208 13.21 -53.11 -12.58
C THR A 208 13.92 -51.72 -12.58
N GLU A 209 14.95 -51.55 -13.39
CA GLU A 209 15.67 -50.26 -13.49
C GLU A 209 14.79 -49.14 -14.03
N THR A 210 13.89 -49.47 -15.01
CA THR A 210 12.93 -48.50 -15.52
C THR A 210 11.91 -48.08 -14.44
N ALA A 211 11.43 -49.03 -13.64
CA ALA A 211 10.51 -48.77 -12.53
C ALA A 211 11.15 -47.88 -11.45
N ILE A 212 12.41 -48.16 -11.05
CA ILE A 212 13.17 -47.34 -10.12
C ILE A 212 13.37 -45.91 -10.68
N PHE A 213 13.65 -45.81 -11.98
CA PHE A 213 13.81 -44.51 -12.62
C PHE A 213 12.47 -43.78 -12.66
N ALA A 214 11.37 -44.44 -13.03
CA ALA A 214 10.04 -43.83 -13.05
C ALA A 214 9.63 -43.29 -11.67
N ASP A 215 9.86 -44.08 -10.61
CA ASP A 215 9.58 -43.66 -9.23
C ASP A 215 10.44 -42.40 -8.84
N LYS A 216 11.71 -42.41 -9.22
CA LYS A 216 12.62 -41.29 -8.95
C LYS A 216 12.20 -39.97 -9.63
N ILE A 217 11.63 -40.03 -10.82
CA ILE A 217 11.20 -38.86 -11.60
C ILE A 217 9.70 -38.55 -11.47
N ALA A 218 8.96 -39.36 -10.68
CA ALA A 218 7.53 -39.14 -10.46
C ALA A 218 7.28 -37.75 -9.86
N VAL A 219 6.40 -36.99 -10.52
CA VAL A 219 6.04 -35.60 -10.13
C VAL A 219 4.54 -35.44 -9.85
N ASP A 220 3.80 -36.57 -9.84
CA ASP A 220 2.35 -36.53 -9.71
C ASP A 220 1.86 -35.88 -8.42
N GLU A 221 2.57 -36.10 -7.30
CA GLU A 221 2.22 -35.51 -6.04
C GLU A 221 2.43 -33.97 -6.06
N GLU A 222 3.53 -33.52 -6.61
CA GLU A 222 3.88 -32.11 -6.74
C GLU A 222 2.91 -31.37 -7.69
N THR A 223 2.53 -32.00 -8.80
CA THR A 223 1.58 -31.38 -9.74
C THR A 223 0.17 -31.29 -9.14
N VAL A 224 -0.32 -32.32 -8.45
CA VAL A 224 -1.60 -32.28 -7.74
C VAL A 224 -1.59 -31.18 -6.65
N ARG A 225 -0.50 -31.04 -5.90
CA ARG A 225 -0.35 -29.97 -4.92
C ARG A 225 -0.33 -28.59 -5.58
N LEU A 226 0.38 -28.41 -6.69
CA LEU A 226 0.40 -27.17 -7.46
C LEU A 226 -0.99 -26.77 -7.93
N HIS A 227 -1.78 -27.68 -8.49
CA HIS A 227 -3.17 -27.43 -8.88
C HIS A 227 -4.02 -26.96 -7.69
N SER A 228 -3.87 -27.63 -6.53
CA SER A 228 -4.56 -27.25 -5.31
C SER A 228 -4.16 -25.84 -4.84
N HIS A 229 -2.87 -25.53 -4.84
CA HIS A 229 -2.36 -24.23 -4.43
C HIS A 229 -2.78 -23.10 -5.39
N LEU A 230 -2.79 -23.35 -6.70
CA LEU A 230 -3.25 -22.39 -7.71
C LEU A 230 -4.76 -22.11 -7.58
N SER A 231 -5.56 -23.12 -7.26
CA SER A 231 -6.98 -22.95 -6.97
C SER A 231 -7.19 -22.09 -5.72
N GLN A 232 -6.49 -22.40 -4.62
CA GLN A 232 -6.54 -21.61 -3.38
C GLN A 232 -6.10 -20.15 -3.61
N LEU A 233 -5.07 -19.92 -4.44
CA LEU A 233 -4.61 -18.58 -4.82
C LEU A 233 -5.75 -17.78 -5.47
N ARG A 234 -6.46 -18.36 -6.42
CA ARG A 234 -7.59 -17.72 -7.11
C ARG A 234 -8.75 -17.42 -6.15
N ASP A 235 -9.04 -18.33 -5.24
CA ASP A 235 -10.12 -18.15 -4.26
C ASP A 235 -9.79 -17.02 -3.28
N MET A 236 -8.55 -16.94 -2.81
CA MET A 236 -8.09 -15.85 -1.93
C MET A 236 -8.15 -14.49 -2.63
N LEU A 237 -7.81 -14.41 -3.92
CA LEU A 237 -7.88 -13.16 -4.70
C LEU A 237 -9.32 -12.66 -4.89
N ARG A 238 -10.33 -13.57 -4.86
CA ARG A 238 -11.77 -13.23 -4.97
C ARG A 238 -12.39 -12.85 -3.62
N GLY A 239 -11.78 -13.25 -2.52
CA GLY A 239 -12.28 -13.01 -1.17
C GLY A 239 -12.26 -11.53 -0.76
N ASP A 240 -12.93 -11.22 0.34
CA ASP A 240 -13.01 -9.87 0.92
C ASP A 240 -12.13 -9.70 2.18
N GLU A 241 -11.47 -10.78 2.63
CA GLU A 241 -10.58 -10.74 3.78
C GLU A 241 -9.17 -10.25 3.41
N PRO A 242 -8.42 -9.64 4.35
CA PRO A 242 -7.01 -9.35 4.17
C PRO A 242 -6.20 -10.64 3.94
N VAL A 243 -5.64 -10.80 2.75
CA VAL A 243 -5.04 -12.08 2.31
C VAL A 243 -3.52 -12.06 2.22
N GLY A 244 -2.86 -10.91 2.32
CA GLY A 244 -1.43 -10.78 1.99
C GLY A 244 -0.51 -11.81 2.64
N ARG A 245 -0.65 -12.10 3.96
CA ARG A 245 0.18 -13.12 4.63
C ARG A 245 -0.14 -14.55 4.20
N LYS A 246 -1.43 -14.84 3.94
CA LYS A 246 -1.86 -16.16 3.47
C LYS A 246 -1.34 -16.41 2.05
N LEU A 247 -1.34 -15.39 1.21
CA LEU A 247 -0.80 -15.43 -0.14
C LEU A 247 0.72 -15.63 -0.13
N ASP A 248 1.47 -14.92 0.71
CA ASP A 248 2.91 -15.10 0.86
C ASP A 248 3.28 -16.56 1.18
N PHE A 249 2.56 -17.18 2.14
CA PHE A 249 2.76 -18.58 2.47
C PHE A 249 2.44 -19.51 1.28
N LEU A 250 1.32 -19.28 0.63
CA LEU A 250 0.89 -20.10 -0.51
C LEU A 250 1.89 -20.05 -1.68
N ILE A 251 2.47 -18.86 -1.94
CA ILE A 251 3.50 -18.70 -2.96
C ILE A 251 4.79 -19.44 -2.59
N GLN A 252 5.15 -19.50 -1.31
CA GLN A 252 6.28 -20.30 -0.84
C GLN A 252 6.06 -21.80 -1.12
N GLU A 253 4.83 -22.30 -0.88
CA GLU A 253 4.51 -23.70 -1.21
C GLU A 253 4.54 -23.95 -2.72
N ILE A 254 3.97 -23.07 -3.53
CA ILE A 254 4.05 -23.15 -5.00
C ILE A 254 5.52 -23.18 -5.47
N ASN A 255 6.38 -22.34 -4.90
CA ASN A 255 7.81 -22.34 -5.21
C ASN A 255 8.49 -23.64 -4.78
N ARG A 256 8.13 -24.17 -3.62
CA ARG A 256 8.65 -25.43 -3.09
C ARG A 256 8.32 -26.61 -4.02
N GLU A 257 7.05 -26.77 -4.42
CA GLU A 257 6.64 -27.83 -5.34
C GLU A 257 7.32 -27.66 -6.70
N SER A 258 7.45 -26.46 -7.21
CA SER A 258 8.18 -26.16 -8.45
C SER A 258 9.66 -26.56 -8.36
N ASN A 259 10.32 -26.32 -7.20
CA ASN A 259 11.70 -26.74 -6.97
C ASN A 259 11.83 -28.26 -6.93
N THR A 260 10.88 -28.96 -6.31
CA THR A 260 10.87 -30.42 -6.22
C THR A 260 10.73 -31.05 -7.61
N ILE A 261 9.81 -30.53 -8.45
CA ILE A 261 9.71 -30.94 -9.87
C ILE A 261 11.05 -30.73 -10.56
N GLY A 262 11.67 -29.57 -10.40
CA GLY A 262 12.97 -29.26 -11.01
C GLY A 262 14.10 -30.21 -10.58
N SER A 263 14.10 -30.67 -9.33
CA SER A 263 15.11 -31.59 -8.82
C SER A 263 14.91 -33.05 -9.30
N LYS A 264 13.67 -33.42 -9.62
CA LYS A 264 13.30 -34.73 -10.15
C LYS A 264 13.46 -34.81 -11.68
N CYS A 265 13.49 -33.66 -12.37
CA CYS A 265 13.60 -33.63 -13.83
C CYS A 265 14.95 -34.13 -14.34
N SER A 266 14.93 -34.97 -15.34
CA SER A 266 16.09 -35.39 -16.12
C SER A 266 16.01 -35.01 -17.61
N ASP A 267 14.93 -34.32 -18.00
CA ASP A 267 14.64 -33.88 -19.37
C ASP A 267 14.89 -32.34 -19.48
N LEU A 268 15.51 -31.93 -20.59
CA LEU A 268 15.85 -30.53 -20.84
C LEU A 268 14.61 -29.65 -21.00
N THR A 269 13.57 -30.19 -21.65
CA THR A 269 12.31 -29.48 -21.89
C THR A 269 11.59 -29.18 -20.58
N ILE A 270 11.47 -30.21 -19.73
CA ILE A 270 10.87 -30.03 -18.40
C ILE A 270 11.69 -29.06 -17.54
N THR A 271 13.04 -29.15 -17.63
CA THR A 271 13.92 -28.20 -16.91
C THR A 271 13.64 -26.75 -17.33
N GLN A 272 13.48 -26.50 -18.64
CA GLN A 272 13.15 -25.16 -19.14
C GLN A 272 11.76 -24.70 -18.68
N ASP A 273 10.78 -25.59 -18.68
CA ASP A 273 9.43 -25.30 -18.18
C ASP A 273 9.44 -24.96 -16.69
N VAL A 274 10.23 -25.66 -15.87
CA VAL A 274 10.40 -25.33 -14.44
C VAL A 274 11.06 -23.97 -14.25
N VAL A 275 12.06 -23.62 -15.03
CA VAL A 275 12.70 -22.30 -14.97
C VAL A 275 11.69 -21.20 -15.29
N ASN A 276 10.88 -21.37 -16.33
CA ASN A 276 9.82 -20.43 -16.70
C ASN A 276 8.74 -20.34 -15.60
N MET A 277 8.33 -21.45 -15.03
CA MET A 277 7.37 -21.51 -13.91
C MET A 277 7.89 -20.72 -12.71
N LYS A 278 9.13 -20.93 -12.31
CA LYS A 278 9.76 -20.21 -11.18
C LYS A 278 9.83 -18.71 -11.45
N ALA A 279 10.10 -18.29 -12.69
CA ALA A 279 10.08 -16.87 -13.04
C ALA A 279 8.68 -16.25 -12.86
N GLU A 280 7.61 -16.97 -13.24
CA GLU A 280 6.24 -16.51 -13.01
C GLU A 280 5.87 -16.48 -11.52
N VAL A 281 6.30 -17.48 -10.74
CA VAL A 281 6.10 -17.51 -9.28
C VAL A 281 6.76 -16.30 -8.59
N GLU A 282 7.97 -15.92 -9.00
CA GLU A 282 8.64 -14.74 -8.42
C GLU A 282 7.93 -13.44 -8.79
N LYS A 283 7.45 -13.31 -10.04
CA LYS A 283 6.62 -12.17 -10.43
C LYS A 283 5.32 -12.08 -9.61
N ILE A 284 4.64 -13.20 -9.37
CA ILE A 284 3.47 -13.25 -8.48
C ILE A 284 3.85 -12.78 -7.08
N ARG A 285 4.97 -13.25 -6.54
CA ARG A 285 5.46 -12.89 -5.21
C ARG A 285 5.68 -11.37 -5.07
N GLU A 286 6.30 -10.74 -6.07
CA GLU A 286 6.48 -9.28 -6.10
C GLU A 286 5.14 -8.53 -6.08
N GLN A 287 4.14 -8.99 -6.83
CA GLN A 287 2.82 -8.37 -6.86
C GLN A 287 2.05 -8.56 -5.54
N VAL A 288 2.13 -9.75 -4.95
CA VAL A 288 1.47 -10.04 -3.65
C VAL A 288 1.98 -9.17 -2.52
N GLN A 289 3.25 -8.75 -2.56
CA GLN A 289 3.79 -7.79 -1.59
C GLN A 289 3.09 -6.44 -1.61
N ASN A 290 2.40 -6.10 -2.69
CA ASN A 290 1.67 -4.86 -2.85
C ASN A 290 0.15 -5.01 -2.61
N ILE A 291 -0.30 -6.16 -2.12
CA ILE A 291 -1.73 -6.47 -1.87
C ILE A 291 -2.05 -6.47 -0.38
N GLU A 292 -3.19 -5.85 -0.06
CA GLU A 292 -3.82 -5.86 1.27
C GLU A 292 -5.20 -6.54 1.20
#